data_8523b318c0e8d19df6bd6117f599c4cf
#
_entry.id   8523b318c0e8d19df6bd6117f599c4cf
#
_cell.length_a   1.000
_cell.length_b   1.000
_cell.length_c   1.000
_cell.angle_alpha   90.00
_cell.angle_beta   90.00
_cell.angle_gamma   90.00
#
_symmetry.space_group_name_H-M   'P 1'
#
loop_
_entity.id
_entity.type
_entity.pdbx_description
1 polymer ?
#
loop_
_entity_poly.entity_id
_entity_poly.type
_entity_poly.pdbx_seq_one_letter_code
_entity_poly.pdbx_strand_id
1 'polypeptide(L)'
;MRGCFLSTDVDGKYLYVAGYHDGKVTVVHTHKDGRLGSLMDGVFHTGLGSVAERNFRPHVNCVRPTPDNKYLCAVDNGIDQVKIYRVNKLRNKLELVDILRCPRESGPRIIRFSDDGKFAYILFELSNEIRAYKYDGSGKVPAFELIQTIETSAKKDVHDTHNAASGLSLANDGKHLFCTTAGEDTVSMFER
;
A
#
# COMPACT_ATOMS: atom_id res chain seq x y z
N MET A 1 -6.14 18.68 1.44
CA MET A 1 -5.63 17.31 1.60
C MET A 1 -4.16 17.38 2.01
N ARG A 2 -3.75 16.62 3.02
CA ARG A 2 -2.34 16.44 3.37
C ARG A 2 -1.90 15.09 2.80
N GLY A 3 -1.04 15.10 1.76
CA GLY A 3 -0.49 13.88 1.20
C GLY A 3 0.53 13.25 2.15
N CYS A 4 0.47 11.92 2.32
CA CYS A 4 1.41 11.15 3.14
C CYS A 4 2.28 10.19 2.30
N PHE A 5 1.87 9.89 1.08
CA PHE A 5 2.61 9.01 0.17
C PHE A 5 2.39 9.43 -1.28
N LEU A 6 3.44 9.30 -2.09
CA LEU A 6 3.46 9.62 -3.51
C LEU A 6 4.02 8.44 -4.31
N SER A 7 3.45 8.20 -5.48
CA SER A 7 4.03 7.32 -6.50
C SER A 7 3.64 7.77 -7.89
N THR A 8 4.42 7.39 -8.88
CA THR A 8 4.10 7.62 -10.31
C THR A 8 3.75 6.30 -10.97
N ASP A 9 3.00 6.36 -12.06
CA ASP A 9 2.90 5.23 -12.96
C ASP A 9 4.24 4.98 -13.67
N VAL A 10 4.38 3.80 -14.28
CA VAL A 10 5.63 3.39 -14.97
C VAL A 10 6.00 4.36 -16.08
N ASP A 11 5.00 4.94 -16.75
CA ASP A 11 5.20 5.87 -17.88
C ASP A 11 5.49 7.31 -17.42
N GLY A 12 5.38 7.63 -16.13
CA GLY A 12 5.53 8.98 -15.58
C GLY A 12 4.44 9.95 -16.04
N LYS A 13 3.24 9.45 -16.40
CA LYS A 13 2.11 10.27 -16.87
C LYS A 13 1.15 10.69 -15.77
N TYR A 14 1.16 9.96 -14.67
CA TYR A 14 0.28 10.17 -13.53
C TYR A 14 1.07 10.18 -12.23
N LEU A 15 0.74 11.13 -11.35
CA LEU A 15 1.14 11.14 -9.95
C LEU A 15 -0.05 10.70 -9.10
N TYR A 16 0.16 9.70 -8.28
CA TYR A 16 -0.79 9.20 -7.30
C TYR A 16 -0.43 9.71 -5.91
N VAL A 17 -1.43 10.18 -5.19
CA VAL A 17 -1.26 10.74 -3.84
C VAL A 17 -2.20 10.05 -2.87
N ALA A 18 -1.63 9.50 -1.80
CA ALA A 18 -2.40 9.02 -0.65
C ALA A 18 -2.59 10.13 0.36
N GLY A 19 -3.79 10.28 0.88
CA GLY A 19 -4.15 11.22 1.94
C GLY A 19 -4.67 10.47 3.17
N TYR A 20 -3.82 10.32 4.19
CA TYR A 20 -4.12 9.57 5.40
C TYR A 20 -5.35 10.12 6.15
N HIS A 21 -5.31 11.40 6.48
CA HIS A 21 -6.36 12.01 7.32
C HIS A 21 -7.73 12.09 6.62
N ASP A 22 -7.71 12.22 5.28
CA ASP A 22 -8.91 12.34 4.48
C ASP A 22 -9.43 11.00 3.95
N GLY A 23 -8.65 9.92 4.11
CA GLY A 23 -8.96 8.61 3.52
C GLY A 23 -9.10 8.70 2.00
N LYS A 24 -8.22 9.47 1.33
CA LYS A 24 -8.40 9.86 -0.08
C LYS A 24 -7.24 9.40 -0.96
N VAL A 25 -7.58 8.92 -2.15
CA VAL A 25 -6.66 8.75 -3.27
C VAL A 25 -6.87 9.89 -4.26
N THR A 26 -5.79 10.51 -4.71
CA THR A 26 -5.83 11.57 -5.72
C THR A 26 -4.90 11.22 -6.87
N VAL A 27 -5.33 11.51 -8.10
CA VAL A 27 -4.55 11.32 -9.33
C VAL A 27 -4.38 12.64 -10.04
N VAL A 28 -3.15 12.98 -10.35
CA VAL A 28 -2.76 14.21 -11.05
C VAL A 28 -2.01 13.84 -12.32
N HIS A 29 -2.30 14.49 -13.42
CA HIS A 29 -1.51 14.38 -14.64
C HIS A 29 -0.10 14.96 -14.43
N THR A 30 0.89 14.36 -15.05
CA THR A 30 2.25 14.91 -15.12
C THR A 30 2.62 15.24 -16.56
N HIS A 31 3.32 16.35 -16.75
CA HIS A 31 3.87 16.74 -18.06
C HIS A 31 5.20 16.02 -18.32
N LYS A 32 5.60 15.94 -19.59
CA LYS A 32 6.88 15.33 -19.99
C LYS A 32 8.11 16.01 -19.39
N ASP A 33 8.00 17.27 -19.00
CA ASP A 33 9.04 18.05 -18.33
C ASP A 33 9.02 17.91 -16.80
N GLY A 34 8.18 17.02 -16.27
CA GLY A 34 8.05 16.75 -14.83
C GLY A 34 7.11 17.69 -14.07
N ARG A 35 6.57 18.73 -14.71
CA ARG A 35 5.57 19.61 -14.07
C ARG A 35 4.27 18.88 -13.79
N LEU A 36 3.60 19.27 -12.70
CA LEU A 36 2.26 18.78 -12.39
C LEU A 36 1.24 19.47 -13.28
N GLY A 37 0.33 18.66 -13.82
CA GLY A 37 -0.77 19.10 -14.65
C GLY A 37 -2.10 19.17 -13.89
N SER A 38 -3.19 18.90 -14.59
CA SER A 38 -4.54 18.96 -14.03
C SER A 38 -4.83 17.79 -13.10
N LEU A 39 -5.71 18.01 -12.14
CA LEU A 39 -6.33 16.95 -11.36
C LEU A 39 -7.16 16.07 -12.29
N MET A 40 -6.87 14.77 -12.30
CA MET A 40 -7.62 13.78 -13.05
C MET A 40 -8.84 13.30 -12.27
N ASP A 41 -8.61 12.78 -11.05
CA ASP A 41 -9.65 12.21 -10.19
C ASP A 41 -9.26 12.26 -8.72
N GLY A 42 -10.26 12.10 -7.85
CA GLY A 42 -10.06 11.95 -6.42
C GLY A 42 -11.17 11.13 -5.78
N VAL A 43 -10.80 10.00 -5.19
CA VAL A 43 -11.73 9.06 -4.58
C VAL A 43 -11.54 9.03 -3.07
N PHE A 44 -12.62 9.26 -2.33
CA PHE A 44 -12.65 9.04 -0.89
C PHE A 44 -12.98 7.57 -0.62
N HIS A 45 -12.19 6.94 0.24
CA HIS A 45 -12.55 5.63 0.75
C HIS A 45 -13.71 5.76 1.74
N THR A 46 -14.57 4.78 1.73
CA THR A 46 -15.68 4.62 2.66
C THR A 46 -15.60 3.24 3.31
N GLY A 47 -16.06 3.14 4.53
CA GLY A 47 -16.07 1.91 5.31
C GLY A 47 -15.82 2.19 6.80
N LEU A 48 -16.02 1.17 7.60
CA LEU A 48 -15.72 1.15 9.03
C LEU A 48 -14.64 0.10 9.25
N GLY A 49 -13.65 0.46 10.04
CA GLY A 49 -12.67 -0.48 10.56
C GLY A 49 -13.15 -1.15 11.84
N SER A 50 -12.21 -1.42 12.76
CA SER A 50 -12.49 -1.87 14.11
C SER A 50 -12.70 -0.69 15.06
N VAL A 51 -12.80 -0.97 16.35
CA VAL A 51 -12.82 0.08 17.41
C VAL A 51 -11.42 0.45 17.88
N ALA A 52 -10.38 -0.17 17.34
CA ALA A 52 -9.00 0.12 17.69
C ALA A 52 -8.58 1.51 17.24
N GLU A 53 -7.73 2.16 18.03
CA GLU A 53 -7.11 3.42 17.63
C GLU A 53 -6.40 3.27 16.28
N ARG A 54 -6.54 4.25 15.39
CA ARG A 54 -6.05 4.25 14.00
C ARG A 54 -6.69 3.25 13.05
N ASN A 55 -7.66 2.43 13.51
CA ASN A 55 -8.35 1.44 12.68
C ASN A 55 -9.88 1.53 12.80
N PHE A 56 -10.47 2.74 12.76
CA PHE A 56 -11.91 2.95 12.92
C PHE A 56 -12.58 3.64 11.72
N ARG A 57 -11.80 4.26 10.84
CA ARG A 57 -12.25 4.96 9.62
C ARG A 57 -11.17 4.90 8.55
N PRO A 58 -11.47 5.23 7.29
CA PRO A 58 -10.48 5.22 6.22
C PRO A 58 -9.25 6.09 6.50
N HIS A 59 -8.07 5.50 6.31
CA HIS A 59 -6.75 6.11 6.40
C HIS A 59 -5.85 5.56 5.29
N VAL A 60 -5.86 6.20 4.11
CA VAL A 60 -5.04 5.74 2.98
C VAL A 60 -3.58 6.11 3.21
N ASN A 61 -2.74 5.10 3.47
CA ASN A 61 -1.32 5.27 3.77
C ASN A 61 -0.41 5.18 2.56
N CYS A 62 -0.76 4.34 1.60
CA CYS A 62 0.09 4.09 0.44
C CYS A 62 -0.76 3.92 -0.81
N VAL A 63 -0.28 4.45 -1.91
CA VAL A 63 -0.80 4.21 -3.25
C VAL A 63 0.34 3.78 -4.15
N ARG A 64 0.18 2.65 -4.85
CA ARG A 64 1.22 2.13 -5.73
C ARG A 64 0.63 1.44 -6.95
N PRO A 65 1.09 1.81 -8.16
CA PRO A 65 0.72 1.07 -9.37
C PRO A 65 1.31 -0.34 -9.32
N THR A 66 0.62 -1.28 -9.95
CA THR A 66 1.12 -2.63 -10.17
C THR A 66 2.25 -2.62 -11.21
N PRO A 67 3.18 -3.60 -11.18
CA PRO A 67 4.32 -3.63 -12.10
C PRO A 67 3.93 -3.60 -13.59
N ASP A 68 2.79 -4.21 -13.91
CA ASP A 68 2.23 -4.22 -15.27
C ASP A 68 1.47 -2.93 -15.64
N ASN A 69 1.45 -1.94 -14.75
CA ASN A 69 0.79 -0.64 -14.93
C ASN A 69 -0.72 -0.71 -15.22
N LYS A 70 -1.37 -1.84 -14.90
CA LYS A 70 -2.82 -2.03 -15.16
C LYS A 70 -3.68 -1.53 -14.02
N TYR A 71 -3.18 -1.62 -12.78
CA TYR A 71 -3.94 -1.32 -11.59
C TYR A 71 -3.18 -0.40 -10.65
N LEU A 72 -3.92 0.24 -9.77
CA LEU A 72 -3.42 1.05 -8.66
C LEU A 72 -3.90 0.42 -7.34
N CYS A 73 -2.98 0.01 -6.49
CA CYS A 73 -3.26 -0.48 -5.15
C CYS A 73 -3.27 0.69 -4.18
N ALA A 74 -4.37 0.90 -3.46
CA ALA A 74 -4.53 1.90 -2.42
C ALA A 74 -4.68 1.19 -1.06
N VAL A 75 -3.63 1.27 -0.25
CA VAL A 75 -3.54 0.60 1.05
C VAL A 75 -4.18 1.47 2.10
N ASP A 76 -5.22 0.96 2.74
CA ASP A 76 -6.00 1.66 3.75
C ASP A 76 -5.85 0.98 5.11
N ASN A 77 -5.07 1.62 5.96
CA ASN A 77 -4.78 1.18 7.32
C ASN A 77 -6.05 1.16 8.20
N GLY A 78 -6.92 2.14 8.01
CA GLY A 78 -8.04 2.38 8.90
C GLY A 78 -9.23 1.45 8.73
N ILE A 79 -9.28 0.68 7.64
CA ILE A 79 -10.38 -0.25 7.33
C ILE A 79 -9.87 -1.64 6.90
N ASP A 80 -8.59 -1.94 7.13
CA ASP A 80 -7.95 -3.23 6.86
C ASP A 80 -8.16 -3.71 5.41
N GLN A 81 -7.90 -2.83 4.44
CA GLN A 81 -8.14 -3.14 3.02
C GLN A 81 -7.03 -2.61 2.13
N VAL A 82 -6.77 -3.33 1.05
CA VAL A 82 -6.12 -2.76 -0.13
C VAL A 82 -7.16 -2.68 -1.24
N LYS A 83 -7.57 -1.46 -1.60
CA LYS A 83 -8.49 -1.23 -2.71
C LYS A 83 -7.72 -1.19 -4.01
N ILE A 84 -8.21 -1.91 -5.01
CA ILE A 84 -7.55 -2.06 -6.30
C ILE A 84 -8.38 -1.33 -7.35
N TYR A 85 -7.76 -0.33 -7.97
CA TYR A 85 -8.40 0.51 -8.98
C TYR A 85 -7.79 0.27 -10.35
N ARG A 86 -8.62 0.40 -11.38
CA ARG A 86 -8.17 0.61 -12.75
C ARG A 86 -8.20 2.11 -13.05
N VAL A 87 -7.13 2.61 -13.67
CA VAL A 87 -7.08 3.99 -14.17
C VAL A 87 -7.75 4.03 -15.53
N ASN A 88 -8.99 4.46 -15.59
CA ASN A 88 -9.70 4.64 -16.87
C ASN A 88 -9.27 5.97 -17.51
N LYS A 89 -8.33 5.89 -18.45
CA LYS A 89 -7.74 7.06 -19.13
C LYS A 89 -8.74 7.78 -20.03
N LEU A 90 -9.75 7.08 -20.55
CA LEU A 90 -10.78 7.70 -21.42
C LEU A 90 -11.77 8.54 -20.63
N ARG A 91 -12.13 8.10 -19.42
CA ARG A 91 -13.07 8.79 -18.56
C ARG A 91 -12.41 9.69 -17.52
N ASN A 92 -11.08 9.67 -17.43
CA ASN A 92 -10.30 10.32 -16.37
C ASN A 92 -10.80 9.95 -14.97
N LYS A 93 -10.98 8.63 -14.71
CA LYS A 93 -11.56 8.11 -13.48
C LYS A 93 -10.79 6.91 -12.94
N LEU A 94 -10.78 6.82 -11.59
CA LEU A 94 -10.45 5.60 -10.89
C LEU A 94 -11.69 4.72 -10.76
N GLU A 95 -11.62 3.52 -11.29
CA GLU A 95 -12.68 2.53 -11.20
C GLU A 95 -12.26 1.42 -10.24
N LEU A 96 -13.02 1.22 -9.15
CA LEU A 96 -12.77 0.13 -8.20
C LEU A 96 -12.99 -1.21 -8.92
N VAL A 97 -11.97 -2.06 -8.89
CA VAL A 97 -11.98 -3.39 -9.54
C VAL A 97 -12.13 -4.48 -8.51
N ASP A 98 -11.41 -4.37 -7.38
CA ASP A 98 -11.39 -5.38 -6.35
C ASP A 98 -10.95 -4.81 -5.00
N ILE A 99 -11.12 -5.61 -3.94
CA ILE A 99 -10.70 -5.30 -2.58
C ILE A 99 -10.00 -6.52 -1.98
N LEU A 100 -8.68 -6.42 -1.78
CA LEU A 100 -7.95 -7.37 -0.97
C LEU A 100 -8.24 -7.05 0.51
N ARG A 101 -8.98 -7.95 1.17
CA ARG A 101 -9.32 -7.84 2.59
C ARG A 101 -8.17 -8.36 3.43
N CYS A 102 -7.74 -7.55 4.38
CA CYS A 102 -6.71 -7.89 5.35
C CYS A 102 -7.36 -8.37 6.66
N PRO A 103 -6.63 -9.03 7.56
CA PRO A 103 -7.13 -9.36 8.87
C PRO A 103 -7.58 -8.11 9.64
N ARG A 104 -8.56 -8.27 10.50
CA ARG A 104 -9.02 -7.17 11.34
C ARG A 104 -7.91 -6.69 12.26
N GLU A 105 -7.83 -5.37 12.44
CA GLU A 105 -6.88 -4.72 13.33
C GLU A 105 -5.40 -4.95 12.94
N SER A 106 -5.15 -5.40 11.72
CA SER A 106 -3.78 -5.59 11.23
C SER A 106 -3.13 -4.31 10.74
N GLY A 107 -3.93 -3.35 10.26
CA GLY A 107 -3.47 -2.04 9.79
C GLY A 107 -2.49 -2.12 8.63
N PRO A 108 -2.90 -2.55 7.41
CA PRO A 108 -2.01 -2.55 6.25
C PRO A 108 -1.53 -1.12 5.96
N ARG A 109 -0.21 -0.96 5.77
CA ARG A 109 0.41 0.37 5.66
C ARG A 109 1.10 0.62 4.33
N ILE A 110 1.94 -0.30 3.88
CA ILE A 110 2.75 -0.17 2.67
C ILE A 110 2.67 -1.43 1.85
N ILE A 111 2.57 -1.29 0.53
CA ILE A 111 2.74 -2.38 -0.42
C ILE A 111 3.99 -2.12 -1.28
N ARG A 112 4.76 -3.18 -1.54
CA ARG A 112 5.88 -3.22 -2.49
C ARG A 112 5.72 -4.40 -3.42
N PHE A 113 6.11 -4.23 -4.66
CA PHE A 113 6.19 -5.33 -5.64
C PHE A 113 7.64 -5.67 -5.90
N SER A 114 7.91 -6.95 -6.15
CA SER A 114 9.22 -7.38 -6.63
C SER A 114 9.51 -6.85 -8.03
N ASP A 115 10.79 -6.71 -8.38
CA ASP A 115 11.22 -6.17 -9.68
C ASP A 115 10.77 -7.04 -10.85
N ASP A 116 10.67 -8.38 -10.63
CA ASP A 116 10.14 -9.32 -11.61
C ASP A 116 8.60 -9.28 -11.74
N GLY A 117 7.94 -8.47 -10.91
CA GLY A 117 6.49 -8.29 -10.90
C GLY A 117 5.68 -9.51 -10.45
N LYS A 118 6.31 -10.53 -9.86
CA LYS A 118 5.63 -11.78 -9.48
C LYS A 118 5.15 -11.81 -8.04
N PHE A 119 5.70 -10.96 -7.18
CA PHE A 119 5.39 -10.94 -5.76
C PHE A 119 5.01 -9.56 -5.28
N ALA A 120 4.13 -9.52 -4.28
CA ALA A 120 3.77 -8.33 -3.53
C ALA A 120 4.03 -8.57 -2.04
N TYR A 121 4.57 -7.55 -1.38
CA TYR A 121 4.83 -7.56 0.07
C TYR A 121 4.00 -6.46 0.70
N ILE A 122 3.18 -6.80 1.68
CA ILE A 122 2.37 -5.84 2.43
C ILE A 122 2.87 -5.80 3.86
N LEU A 123 3.21 -4.61 4.33
CA LEU A 123 3.56 -4.32 5.72
C LEU A 123 2.30 -3.95 6.48
N PHE A 124 2.16 -4.54 7.66
CA PHE A 124 1.05 -4.29 8.57
C PHE A 124 1.56 -3.57 9.82
N GLU A 125 1.06 -2.35 10.05
CA GLU A 125 1.51 -1.48 11.14
C GLU A 125 1.11 -1.98 12.51
N LEU A 126 -0.15 -2.43 12.66
CA LEU A 126 -0.71 -2.76 13.97
C LEU A 126 -0.39 -4.20 14.39
N SER A 127 -0.32 -5.13 13.45
CA SER A 127 0.07 -6.53 13.73
C SER A 127 1.57 -6.77 13.67
N ASN A 128 2.38 -5.77 13.28
CA ASN A 128 3.83 -5.87 13.16
C ASN A 128 4.29 -7.09 12.33
N GLU A 129 3.72 -7.25 11.15
CA GLU A 129 4.04 -8.35 10.25
C GLU A 129 4.20 -7.91 8.80
N ILE A 130 4.93 -8.70 8.02
CA ILE A 130 4.96 -8.62 6.57
C ILE A 130 4.27 -9.86 6.03
N ARG A 131 3.38 -9.66 5.04
CA ARG A 131 2.78 -10.75 4.26
C ARG A 131 3.29 -10.71 2.84
N ALA A 132 3.82 -11.84 2.39
CA ALA A 132 4.22 -12.05 1.01
C ALA A 132 3.10 -12.73 0.23
N TYR A 133 2.81 -12.19 -0.94
CA TYR A 133 1.80 -12.69 -1.86
C TYR A 133 2.43 -12.98 -3.21
N LYS A 134 2.01 -14.06 -3.85
CA LYS A 134 2.19 -14.22 -5.29
C LYS A 134 1.20 -13.31 -6.00
N TYR A 135 1.67 -12.52 -6.94
CA TYR A 135 0.87 -11.58 -7.72
C TYR A 135 0.68 -12.08 -9.14
N ASP A 136 -0.56 -12.05 -9.63
CA ASP A 136 -0.90 -12.31 -11.03
C ASP A 136 -1.86 -11.24 -11.54
N GLY A 137 -1.38 -10.39 -12.44
CA GLY A 137 -2.15 -9.34 -13.12
C GLY A 137 -2.69 -9.75 -14.49
N SER A 138 -2.61 -11.01 -14.89
CA SER A 138 -3.03 -11.48 -16.23
C SER A 138 -4.55 -11.51 -16.41
N GLY A 139 -5.30 -11.68 -15.32
CA GLY A 139 -6.75 -11.74 -15.32
C GLY A 139 -7.45 -10.39 -15.50
N LYS A 140 -8.80 -10.42 -15.55
CA LYS A 140 -9.64 -9.21 -15.53
C LYS A 140 -9.58 -8.49 -14.18
N VAL A 141 -9.28 -9.24 -13.14
CA VAL A 141 -9.07 -8.82 -11.75
C VAL A 141 -7.72 -9.40 -11.34
N PRO A 142 -6.82 -8.64 -10.69
CA PRO A 142 -5.54 -9.15 -10.25
C PRO A 142 -5.71 -10.11 -9.08
N ALA A 143 -4.90 -11.17 -9.04
CA ALA A 143 -4.89 -12.15 -7.96
C ALA A 143 -3.73 -11.89 -7.00
N PHE A 144 -4.00 -12.07 -5.70
CA PHE A 144 -3.03 -12.03 -4.61
C PHE A 144 -3.16 -13.31 -3.78
N GLU A 145 -2.24 -14.23 -3.95
CA GLU A 145 -2.19 -15.49 -3.21
C GLU A 145 -1.20 -15.36 -2.06
N LEU A 146 -1.68 -15.46 -0.81
CA LEU A 146 -0.82 -15.40 0.37
C LEU A 146 0.09 -16.64 0.41
N ILE A 147 1.41 -16.41 0.50
CA ILE A 147 2.41 -17.48 0.54
C ILE A 147 3.20 -17.53 1.86
N GLN A 148 3.32 -16.38 2.55
CA GLN A 148 4.07 -16.31 3.80
C GLN A 148 3.61 -15.14 4.66
N THR A 149 3.68 -15.32 5.98
CA THR A 149 3.59 -14.26 6.98
C THR A 149 4.82 -14.33 7.87
N ILE A 150 5.45 -13.18 8.15
CA ILE A 150 6.62 -13.07 9.01
C ILE A 150 6.45 -11.87 9.95
N GLU A 151 6.79 -12.06 11.23
CA GLU A 151 6.80 -11.00 12.24
C GLU A 151 7.99 -10.05 12.00
N THR A 152 7.78 -8.75 12.20
CA THR A 152 8.82 -7.71 12.06
C THR A 152 9.43 -7.31 13.38
N SER A 153 8.74 -7.58 14.51
CA SER A 153 9.19 -7.28 15.86
C SER A 153 9.97 -8.46 16.42
N ALA A 154 11.15 -8.20 16.97
CA ALA A 154 11.96 -9.20 17.65
C ALA A 154 11.50 -9.43 19.10
N LYS A 155 10.84 -8.45 19.71
CA LYS A 155 10.34 -8.51 21.08
C LYS A 155 8.88 -8.95 21.10
N LYS A 156 8.63 -10.14 21.60
CA LYS A 156 7.29 -10.67 21.88
C LYS A 156 6.73 -10.11 23.21
N ASP A 157 6.82 -8.81 23.41
CA ASP A 157 6.16 -8.24 24.59
C ASP A 157 4.70 -7.95 24.22
N VAL A 158 3.82 -8.86 24.64
CA VAL A 158 2.38 -8.85 24.35
C VAL A 158 1.68 -7.58 24.86
N HIS A 159 2.39 -6.76 25.65
CA HIS A 159 1.89 -5.52 26.25
C HIS A 159 2.48 -4.25 25.61
N ASP A 160 3.41 -4.37 24.66
CA ASP A 160 4.00 -3.20 24.01
C ASP A 160 3.14 -2.69 22.85
N THR A 161 2.11 -1.92 23.21
CA THR A 161 1.22 -1.25 22.25
C THR A 161 1.90 -0.12 21.47
N HIS A 162 3.21 0.09 21.63
CA HIS A 162 3.95 1.20 21.07
C HIS A 162 4.71 0.83 19.79
N ASN A 163 4.90 -0.47 19.56
CA ASN A 163 5.60 -0.94 18.36
C ASN A 163 4.71 -0.84 17.13
N ALA A 164 5.23 -0.22 16.09
CA ALA A 164 4.53 -0.02 14.83
C ALA A 164 5.48 -0.22 13.64
N ALA A 165 5.23 -1.26 12.86
CA ALA A 165 5.96 -1.46 11.61
C ALA A 165 5.65 -0.29 10.66
N SER A 166 6.68 0.48 10.26
CA SER A 166 6.48 1.81 9.66
C SER A 166 7.04 1.98 8.26
N GLY A 167 8.15 1.33 7.93
CA GLY A 167 8.80 1.43 6.62
C GLY A 167 9.02 0.07 5.98
N LEU A 168 8.89 -0.02 4.66
CA LEU A 168 9.16 -1.22 3.87
C LEU A 168 9.88 -0.85 2.59
N SER A 169 11.05 -1.43 2.34
CA SER A 169 11.84 -1.22 1.14
C SER A 169 12.44 -2.53 0.63
N LEU A 170 12.44 -2.69 -0.69
CA LEU A 170 13.22 -3.73 -1.36
C LEU A 170 14.61 -3.17 -1.69
N ALA A 171 15.64 -3.98 -1.49
CA ALA A 171 16.98 -3.67 -1.97
C ALA A 171 17.06 -3.73 -3.49
N ASN A 172 18.00 -2.99 -4.07
CA ASN A 172 18.22 -2.99 -5.53
C ASN A 172 18.75 -4.33 -6.06
N ASP A 173 19.22 -5.22 -5.17
CA ASP A 173 19.66 -6.56 -5.53
C ASP A 173 18.50 -7.55 -5.75
N GLY A 174 17.28 -7.12 -5.43
CA GLY A 174 16.06 -7.92 -5.54
C GLY A 174 15.99 -9.11 -4.55
N LYS A 175 16.96 -9.22 -3.62
CA LYS A 175 17.06 -10.35 -2.68
C LYS A 175 16.71 -9.99 -1.25
N HIS A 176 16.84 -8.75 -0.87
CA HIS A 176 16.63 -8.31 0.50
C HIS A 176 15.45 -7.38 0.65
N LEU A 177 14.72 -7.54 1.73
CA LEU A 177 13.60 -6.69 2.14
C LEU A 177 13.96 -6.07 3.48
N PHE A 178 13.83 -4.76 3.61
CA PHE A 178 14.08 -4.02 4.83
C PHE A 178 12.78 -3.50 5.42
N CYS A 179 12.64 -3.65 6.73
CA CYS A 179 11.52 -3.13 7.49
C CYS A 179 12.03 -2.28 8.65
N THR A 180 11.38 -1.15 8.90
CA THR A 180 11.61 -0.36 10.13
C THR A 180 10.44 -0.55 11.08
N THR A 181 10.73 -0.68 12.38
CA THR A 181 9.72 -0.75 13.44
C THR A 181 9.94 0.39 14.42
N ALA A 182 9.00 1.34 14.46
CA ALA A 182 8.97 2.40 15.45
C ALA A 182 8.61 1.82 16.83
N GLY A 183 9.15 2.40 17.90
CA GLY A 183 9.01 1.89 19.26
C GLY A 183 10.13 0.92 19.67
N GLU A 184 10.48 -0.03 18.81
CA GLU A 184 11.71 -0.83 18.97
C GLU A 184 12.97 -0.14 18.46
N ASP A 185 12.80 0.89 17.62
CA ASP A 185 13.88 1.63 16.96
C ASP A 185 14.80 0.70 16.15
N THR A 186 14.21 -0.29 15.45
CA THR A 186 14.92 -1.32 14.71
C THR A 186 14.78 -1.19 13.21
N VAL A 187 15.78 -1.71 12.50
CA VAL A 187 15.73 -2.04 11.09
C VAL A 187 15.97 -3.53 10.95
N SER A 188 14.96 -4.26 10.47
CA SER A 188 15.05 -5.69 10.22
C SER A 188 15.30 -5.95 8.74
N MET A 189 16.14 -6.92 8.43
CA MET A 189 16.44 -7.38 7.09
C MET A 189 15.96 -8.82 6.93
N PHE A 190 15.26 -9.08 5.84
CA PHE A 190 14.75 -10.39 5.47
C PHE A 190 15.32 -10.78 4.11
N GLU A 191 15.73 -12.03 3.99
CA GLU A 191 16.09 -12.63 2.69
C GLU A 191 14.82 -13.12 2.00
N ARG A 192 14.74 -12.85 0.69
CA ARG A 192 13.60 -13.20 -0.17
C ARG A 192 13.74 -14.62 -0.73
#